data_8bf169f36776ec3a77fe5396cad6c090
#
_entry.id   8bf169f36776ec3a77fe5396cad6c090
#
_cell.length_a   1.000
_cell.length_b   1.000
_cell.length_c   1.000
_cell.angle_alpha   90.00
_cell.angle_beta   90.00
_cell.angle_gamma   90.00
#
_symmetry.space_group_name_H-M   'P 1'
#
loop_
_entity.id
_entity.type
_entity.pdbx_description
1 polymer ?
#
loop_
_entity_poly.entity_id
_entity_poly.type
_entity_poly.pdbx_seq_one_letter_code
_entity_poly.pdbx_strand_id
1 'polypeptide(L)'
;MNFTKSLLVLSIGVAMVGCGSDSDDIIVPDMTLRIAHVNDTHSNFDPVKSSFTMGADGKKVYNEFGGYPRLLKAADDIKAGAKADKEPLLFLHGGDAWQGTAYFKLNEGAANADLLSQMGLDAMVLGNHEFDLDTDKLASFINTVSFPVLANNMDASKDQYLSNVDNLYPYQLFAFEGSEKRAITSVSDASDDEKVVAVIGVVLGDMPTIATGTGDVTFSDQITATQATINDLKTKGVNKIIVLSHIGNAADKELAANTTGIDIIVGGHSHTLLGDFTDLDQGNNGIYAEMIPQKDKVQKTCVVQAGQYAEAIGDVDVSFDINGNLLSCVGNNTLLSNDEFYHDSHREHQMMSSDKDDVTSFIDNNDKITIKDEDIDLRTRIDATYKPALEAAYGDVVAAAPTEIGHERRPGDAGTDKHGSDVAPMIAQGMIYWANQQSVATVTGKNVQIGLVGAGGVRTDIA
;
A
#
# COMPACT_ATOMS: atom_id res chain seq x y z
N MET A 1 12.63 -30.88 -11.88
CA MET A 1 13.96 -30.46 -12.39
C MET A 1 14.06 -29.00 -12.02
N ASN A 2 14.74 -28.69 -10.92
CA ASN A 2 14.79 -27.33 -10.37
C ASN A 2 15.65 -26.43 -11.24
N PHE A 3 15.04 -25.52 -11.96
CA PHE A 3 15.76 -24.41 -12.59
C PHE A 3 15.72 -23.23 -11.61
N THR A 4 16.81 -23.04 -10.91
CA THR A 4 17.12 -21.79 -10.22
C THR A 4 17.20 -20.68 -11.27
N LYS A 5 16.25 -19.74 -11.26
CA LYS A 5 16.37 -18.51 -12.05
C LYS A 5 17.49 -17.68 -11.43
N SER A 6 18.68 -17.75 -12.00
CA SER A 6 19.75 -16.80 -11.69
C SER A 6 19.34 -15.45 -12.27
N LEU A 7 19.07 -14.48 -11.40
CA LEU A 7 19.10 -13.08 -11.80
C LEU A 7 20.47 -12.81 -12.43
N LEU A 8 20.43 -12.33 -13.66
CA LEU A 8 21.61 -11.90 -14.39
C LEU A 8 22.05 -10.59 -13.76
N VAL A 9 22.97 -10.65 -12.81
CA VAL A 9 23.75 -9.48 -12.41
C VAL A 9 24.50 -9.04 -13.64
N LEU A 10 24.08 -7.97 -14.28
CA LEU A 10 24.77 -7.37 -15.42
C LEU A 10 26.06 -6.72 -14.87
N SER A 11 27.11 -7.54 -14.74
CA SER A 11 28.46 -7.02 -14.54
C SER A 11 28.82 -6.28 -15.84
N ILE A 12 28.74 -4.94 -15.79
CA ILE A 12 29.23 -4.06 -16.84
C ILE A 12 30.74 -4.27 -16.93
N GLY A 13 31.13 -5.14 -17.85
CA GLY A 13 32.53 -5.26 -18.29
C GLY A 13 32.92 -4.00 -19.04
N VAL A 14 33.74 -3.16 -18.39
CA VAL A 14 34.35 -2.00 -19.03
C VAL A 14 35.28 -2.44 -20.14
N ALA A 15 34.84 -2.32 -21.38
CA ALA A 15 35.74 -2.36 -22.53
C ALA A 15 36.42 -0.98 -22.67
N MET A 16 37.67 -0.87 -22.26
CA MET A 16 38.47 0.30 -22.53
C MET A 16 38.75 0.41 -24.03
N VAL A 17 38.20 1.42 -24.69
CA VAL A 17 38.74 1.95 -25.96
C VAL A 17 38.90 3.47 -25.80
N GLY A 18 40.08 3.92 -26.05
CA GLY A 18 40.72 5.10 -25.60
C GLY A 18 40.32 6.48 -26.14
N CYS A 19 40.84 7.46 -25.43
CA CYS A 19 41.14 8.85 -25.80
C CYS A 19 39.96 9.79 -26.09
N GLY A 20 39.50 10.44 -25.05
CA GLY A 20 38.77 11.71 -25.04
C GLY A 20 38.70 12.17 -23.59
N SER A 21 39.32 13.29 -23.28
CA SER A 21 39.39 13.87 -21.92
C SER A 21 38.06 14.53 -21.57
N ASP A 22 37.14 13.74 -21.06
CA ASP A 22 36.12 14.12 -20.10
C ASP A 22 36.04 12.95 -19.10
N SER A 23 36.64 13.14 -17.95
CA SER A 23 36.48 12.22 -16.83
C SER A 23 35.06 12.40 -16.29
N ASP A 24 34.11 11.67 -16.82
CA ASP A 24 32.89 11.37 -16.07
C ASP A 24 33.36 10.59 -14.83
N ASP A 25 33.51 11.29 -13.71
CA ASP A 25 33.78 10.67 -12.42
C ASP A 25 32.63 9.67 -12.16
N ILE A 26 32.94 8.39 -12.16
CA ILE A 26 31.98 7.33 -11.81
C ILE A 26 31.65 7.57 -10.33
N ILE A 27 30.46 8.12 -10.07
CA ILE A 27 29.96 8.29 -8.70
C ILE A 27 29.61 6.90 -8.18
N VAL A 28 30.41 6.41 -7.24
CA VAL A 28 30.14 5.15 -6.56
C VAL A 28 29.11 5.42 -5.46
N PRO A 29 28.01 4.66 -5.37
CA PRO A 29 27.06 4.78 -4.27
C PRO A 29 27.72 4.57 -2.90
N ASP A 30 27.41 5.47 -1.94
CA ASP A 30 27.79 5.31 -0.53
C ASP A 30 26.90 4.32 0.19
N MET A 31 25.62 4.27 -0.23
CA MET A 31 24.62 3.35 0.29
C MET A 31 23.64 2.95 -0.81
N THR A 32 23.28 1.68 -0.85
CA THR A 32 22.07 1.18 -1.51
C THR A 32 21.05 0.80 -0.44
N LEU A 33 19.76 0.91 -0.75
CA LEU A 33 18.67 0.51 0.14
C LEU A 33 17.54 -0.04 -0.71
N ARG A 34 17.09 -1.23 -0.38
CA ARG A 34 15.89 -1.83 -0.96
C ARG A 34 14.67 -1.47 -0.12
N ILE A 35 13.58 -1.10 -0.76
CA ILE A 35 12.33 -0.77 -0.09
C ILE A 35 11.22 -1.63 -0.69
N ALA A 36 10.72 -2.58 0.10
CA ALA A 36 9.45 -3.24 -0.17
C ALA A 36 8.33 -2.38 0.42
N HIS A 37 7.22 -2.22 -0.31
CA HIS A 37 6.13 -1.42 0.20
C HIS A 37 4.76 -1.88 -0.27
N VAL A 38 3.77 -1.59 0.56
CA VAL A 38 2.35 -1.81 0.31
C VAL A 38 1.56 -0.65 0.87
N ASN A 39 0.33 -0.48 0.43
CA ASN A 39 -0.59 0.55 0.92
C ASN A 39 -2.04 0.10 0.72
N ASP A 40 -2.97 0.77 1.41
CA ASP A 40 -4.43 0.62 1.21
C ASP A 40 -4.88 -0.86 1.19
N THR A 41 -4.38 -1.63 2.17
CA THR A 41 -4.66 -3.08 2.22
C THR A 41 -6.09 -3.40 2.65
N HIS A 42 -6.77 -2.45 3.33
CA HIS A 42 -8.21 -2.44 3.58
C HIS A 42 -8.78 -3.76 4.09
N SER A 43 -8.09 -4.40 5.05
CA SER A 43 -8.50 -5.66 5.66
C SER A 43 -8.78 -6.79 4.65
N ASN A 44 -8.19 -6.75 3.46
CA ASN A 44 -8.30 -7.84 2.48
C ASN A 44 -7.37 -8.99 2.90
N PHE A 45 -7.79 -9.72 3.94
CA PHE A 45 -7.06 -10.87 4.46
C PHE A 45 -7.15 -12.06 3.51
N ASP A 46 -8.31 -12.26 2.90
CA ASP A 46 -8.50 -13.22 1.81
C ASP A 46 -8.14 -12.59 0.46
N PRO A 47 -7.79 -13.41 -0.55
CA PRO A 47 -7.57 -12.94 -1.91
C PRO A 47 -8.80 -12.28 -2.52
N VAL A 48 -8.56 -11.33 -3.43
CA VAL A 48 -9.61 -10.63 -4.17
C VAL A 48 -9.83 -11.32 -5.52
N LYS A 49 -11.10 -11.65 -5.81
CA LYS A 49 -11.49 -12.14 -7.14
C LYS A 49 -11.18 -11.09 -8.19
N SER A 50 -10.42 -11.45 -9.22
CA SER A 50 -9.91 -10.54 -10.22
C SER A 50 -9.78 -11.19 -11.60
N SER A 51 -9.19 -10.47 -12.53
CA SER A 51 -8.86 -10.97 -13.86
C SER A 51 -7.73 -10.16 -14.46
N PHE A 52 -7.04 -10.71 -15.45
CA PHE A 52 -6.06 -9.99 -16.28
C PHE A 52 -6.14 -10.48 -17.73
N THR A 53 -5.50 -9.75 -18.65
CA THR A 53 -5.35 -10.18 -20.05
C THR A 53 -3.93 -10.66 -20.32
N MET A 54 -3.80 -11.61 -21.24
CA MET A 54 -2.49 -12.09 -21.68
C MET A 54 -1.97 -11.25 -22.85
N GLY A 55 -1.57 -9.99 -22.57
CA GLY A 55 -1.21 -8.98 -23.57
C GLY A 55 -2.41 -8.17 -24.05
N ALA A 56 -2.16 -7.06 -24.76
CA ALA A 56 -3.16 -6.04 -25.12
C ALA A 56 -4.37 -6.57 -25.92
N ASP A 57 -4.15 -7.58 -26.79
CA ASP A 57 -5.20 -8.26 -27.57
C ASP A 57 -5.45 -9.69 -27.07
N GLY A 58 -5.01 -9.97 -25.85
CA GLY A 58 -4.95 -11.31 -25.29
C GLY A 58 -6.26 -11.83 -24.75
N LYS A 59 -6.21 -13.12 -24.40
CA LYS A 59 -7.31 -13.82 -23.73
C LYS A 59 -7.44 -13.32 -22.29
N LYS A 60 -8.64 -13.00 -21.87
CA LYS A 60 -8.95 -12.67 -20.48
C LYS A 60 -8.88 -13.93 -19.60
N VAL A 61 -8.20 -13.83 -18.50
CA VAL A 61 -7.99 -14.88 -17.50
C VAL A 61 -8.57 -14.40 -16.18
N TYR A 62 -9.42 -15.19 -15.56
CA TYR A 62 -9.96 -14.89 -14.24
C TYR A 62 -9.17 -15.65 -13.17
N ASN A 63 -8.77 -14.96 -12.13
CA ASN A 63 -7.92 -15.46 -11.05
C ASN A 63 -8.28 -14.79 -9.70
N GLU A 64 -7.41 -14.93 -8.74
CA GLU A 64 -7.45 -14.13 -7.51
C GLU A 64 -6.11 -13.46 -7.28
N PHE A 65 -6.14 -12.19 -6.85
CA PHE A 65 -4.96 -11.43 -6.46
C PHE A 65 -4.87 -11.26 -4.96
N GLY A 66 -3.65 -11.17 -4.45
CA GLY A 66 -3.34 -10.70 -3.12
C GLY A 66 -3.81 -11.61 -1.98
N GLY A 67 -4.35 -10.95 -0.95
CA GLY A 67 -4.57 -11.54 0.36
C GLY A 67 -3.32 -11.46 1.24
N TYR A 68 -3.50 -11.28 2.54
CA TYR A 68 -2.38 -11.10 3.49
C TYR A 68 -1.38 -12.26 3.49
N PRO A 69 -1.79 -13.55 3.42
CA PRO A 69 -0.83 -14.65 3.39
C PRO A 69 0.06 -14.65 2.13
N ARG A 70 -0.50 -14.27 0.97
CA ARG A 70 0.28 -14.19 -0.27
C ARG A 70 1.21 -12.98 -0.27
N LEU A 71 0.73 -11.85 0.28
CA LEU A 71 1.53 -10.64 0.49
C LEU A 71 2.72 -10.91 1.41
N LEU A 72 2.50 -11.59 2.55
CA LEU A 72 3.59 -11.98 3.48
C LEU A 72 4.63 -12.84 2.77
N LYS A 73 4.20 -13.85 2.02
CA LYS A 73 5.11 -14.72 1.27
C LYS A 73 5.94 -13.95 0.25
N ALA A 74 5.32 -12.98 -0.45
CA ALA A 74 6.04 -12.11 -1.39
C ALA A 74 7.06 -11.22 -0.68
N ALA A 75 6.67 -10.59 0.43
CA ALA A 75 7.56 -9.78 1.25
C ALA A 75 8.75 -10.58 1.80
N ASP A 76 8.52 -11.81 2.25
CA ASP A 76 9.57 -12.68 2.76
C ASP A 76 10.55 -13.13 1.68
N ASP A 77 10.08 -13.33 0.45
CA ASP A 77 10.96 -13.63 -0.68
C ASP A 77 11.84 -12.41 -1.02
N ILE A 78 11.31 -11.19 -0.96
CA ILE A 78 12.09 -9.94 -1.13
C ILE A 78 13.12 -9.81 0.01
N LYS A 79 12.71 -10.01 1.27
CA LYS A 79 13.62 -9.99 2.44
C LYS A 79 14.73 -11.03 2.30
N ALA A 80 14.39 -12.23 1.86
CA ALA A 80 15.37 -13.30 1.64
C ALA A 80 16.36 -12.96 0.52
N GLY A 81 15.89 -12.33 -0.57
CA GLY A 81 16.73 -11.82 -1.65
C GLY A 81 17.70 -10.76 -1.16
N ALA A 82 17.20 -9.71 -0.51
CA ALA A 82 18.03 -8.63 0.04
C ALA A 82 19.10 -9.16 1.00
N LYS A 83 18.73 -10.13 1.87
CA LYS A 83 19.69 -10.77 2.78
C LYS A 83 20.77 -11.56 2.04
N ALA A 84 20.40 -12.28 0.97
CA ALA A 84 21.34 -13.04 0.15
C ALA A 84 22.33 -12.13 -0.56
N ASP A 85 21.87 -10.98 -1.04
CA ASP A 85 22.65 -9.96 -1.72
C ASP A 85 23.38 -9.01 -0.74
N LYS A 86 23.14 -9.16 0.57
CA LYS A 86 23.65 -8.31 1.66
C LYS A 86 23.22 -6.85 1.50
N GLU A 87 22.05 -6.62 1.00
CA GLU A 87 21.46 -5.31 0.86
C GLU A 87 20.61 -4.95 2.09
N PRO A 88 20.70 -3.70 2.58
CA PRO A 88 19.78 -3.20 3.59
C PRO A 88 18.37 -3.10 3.01
N LEU A 89 17.35 -3.42 3.83
CA LEU A 89 15.96 -3.41 3.39
C LEU A 89 15.04 -2.78 4.45
N LEU A 90 14.06 -2.00 3.96
CA LEU A 90 12.89 -1.57 4.72
C LEU A 90 11.63 -2.16 4.09
N PHE A 91 10.67 -2.60 4.93
CA PHE A 91 9.33 -2.96 4.51
C PHE A 91 8.31 -2.01 5.13
N LEU A 92 7.64 -1.20 4.30
CA LEU A 92 6.83 -0.07 4.69
C LEU A 92 5.37 -0.23 4.27
N HIS A 93 4.44 0.29 5.12
CA HIS A 93 3.01 0.30 4.83
C HIS A 93 2.47 1.73 4.75
N GLY A 94 1.97 2.12 3.58
CA GLY A 94 1.48 3.47 3.24
C GLY A 94 0.10 3.85 3.80
N GLY A 95 -0.37 3.23 4.89
CA GLY A 95 -1.65 3.55 5.53
C GLY A 95 -2.86 2.84 4.95
N ASP A 96 -4.04 3.10 5.53
CA ASP A 96 -5.33 2.47 5.19
C ASP A 96 -5.28 0.93 5.24
N ALA A 97 -4.85 0.41 6.38
CA ALA A 97 -4.99 -1.00 6.69
C ALA A 97 -6.44 -1.36 7.09
N TRP A 98 -7.16 -0.39 7.66
CA TRP A 98 -8.52 -0.55 8.14
C TRP A 98 -9.56 -0.43 7.01
N GLN A 99 -10.82 -0.78 7.36
CA GLN A 99 -11.99 -0.71 6.48
C GLN A 99 -11.92 -1.76 5.35
N GLY A 100 -12.92 -1.81 4.50
CA GLY A 100 -12.96 -2.57 3.24
C GLY A 100 -13.71 -3.89 3.34
N THR A 101 -13.42 -4.74 4.31
CA THR A 101 -14.06 -6.07 4.42
C THR A 101 -14.83 -6.26 5.73
N ALA A 102 -15.62 -7.34 5.77
CA ALA A 102 -16.34 -7.72 6.97
C ALA A 102 -15.42 -8.15 8.14
N TYR A 103 -14.17 -8.50 7.87
CA TYR A 103 -13.18 -8.73 8.91
C TYR A 103 -12.97 -7.49 9.79
N PHE A 104 -12.84 -6.31 9.18
CA PHE A 104 -12.77 -5.06 9.93
C PHE A 104 -14.04 -4.80 10.74
N LYS A 105 -15.21 -4.97 10.11
CA LYS A 105 -16.50 -4.76 10.76
C LYS A 105 -16.69 -5.58 12.03
N LEU A 106 -16.19 -6.81 12.04
CA LEU A 106 -16.32 -7.73 13.17
C LEU A 106 -15.24 -7.56 14.23
N ASN A 107 -14.05 -7.05 13.87
CA ASN A 107 -12.88 -7.02 14.75
C ASN A 107 -12.41 -5.59 15.09
N GLU A 108 -12.99 -4.55 14.48
CA GLU A 108 -12.72 -3.14 14.80
C GLU A 108 -11.21 -2.79 14.82
N GLY A 109 -10.44 -3.31 13.86
CA GLY A 109 -8.99 -3.10 13.74
C GLY A 109 -8.11 -4.08 14.52
N ALA A 110 -8.65 -4.87 15.46
CA ALA A 110 -7.84 -5.80 16.24
C ALA A 110 -7.22 -6.92 15.38
N ALA A 111 -7.96 -7.43 14.39
CA ALA A 111 -7.43 -8.42 13.44
C ALA A 111 -6.30 -7.83 12.57
N ASN A 112 -6.44 -6.56 12.14
CA ASN A 112 -5.39 -5.86 11.41
C ASN A 112 -4.11 -5.73 12.25
N ALA A 113 -4.22 -5.32 13.52
CA ALA A 113 -3.08 -5.20 14.42
C ALA A 113 -2.33 -6.53 14.59
N ASP A 114 -3.07 -7.61 14.78
CA ASP A 114 -2.53 -8.95 14.93
C ASP A 114 -1.81 -9.43 13.66
N LEU A 115 -2.47 -9.38 12.51
CA LEU A 115 -1.94 -9.92 11.25
C LEU A 115 -0.79 -9.08 10.69
N LEU A 116 -0.88 -7.73 10.75
CA LEU A 116 0.20 -6.84 10.33
C LEU A 116 1.45 -7.00 11.20
N SER A 117 1.29 -7.25 12.51
CA SER A 117 2.43 -7.49 13.39
C SER A 117 3.24 -8.74 13.02
N GLN A 118 2.64 -9.68 12.28
CA GLN A 118 3.31 -10.88 11.79
C GLN A 118 4.00 -10.68 10.43
N MET A 119 3.71 -9.58 9.73
CA MET A 119 4.32 -9.31 8.41
C MET A 119 5.76 -8.80 8.51
N GLY A 120 6.22 -8.37 9.71
CA GLY A 120 7.56 -7.82 9.88
C GLY A 120 7.75 -6.50 9.15
N LEU A 121 6.75 -5.63 9.26
CA LEU A 121 6.84 -4.24 8.82
C LEU A 121 7.86 -3.46 9.67
N ASP A 122 8.54 -2.51 9.04
CA ASP A 122 9.46 -1.60 9.73
C ASP A 122 8.78 -0.32 10.19
N ALA A 123 7.75 0.16 9.46
CA ALA A 123 6.91 1.28 9.83
C ALA A 123 5.60 1.29 9.04
N MET A 124 4.59 1.96 9.59
CA MET A 124 3.33 2.27 8.93
C MET A 124 2.97 3.74 9.17
N VAL A 125 2.47 4.44 8.15
CA VAL A 125 1.84 5.74 8.33
C VAL A 125 0.33 5.55 8.58
N LEU A 126 -0.31 6.44 9.33
CA LEU A 126 -1.76 6.45 9.46
C LEU A 126 -2.41 6.92 8.16
N GLY A 127 -3.46 6.22 7.72
CA GLY A 127 -4.36 6.68 6.67
C GLY A 127 -5.63 7.32 7.26
N ASN A 128 -6.56 7.68 6.38
CA ASN A 128 -7.83 8.25 6.83
C ASN A 128 -8.77 7.19 7.42
N HIS A 129 -8.68 5.95 6.96
CA HIS A 129 -9.51 4.87 7.49
C HIS A 129 -9.08 4.36 8.87
N GLU A 130 -7.87 4.66 9.33
CA GLU A 130 -7.50 4.46 10.73
C GLU A 130 -8.30 5.36 11.69
N PHE A 131 -9.01 6.38 11.17
CA PHE A 131 -9.92 7.26 11.91
C PHE A 131 -11.41 6.97 11.64
N ASP A 132 -11.78 5.84 11.04
CA ASP A 132 -13.18 5.46 10.80
C ASP A 132 -13.94 5.09 12.08
N LEU A 133 -13.21 4.71 13.11
CA LEU A 133 -13.69 4.49 14.47
C LEU A 133 -13.21 5.63 15.38
N ASP A 134 -13.61 5.58 16.66
CA ASP A 134 -13.15 6.57 17.63
C ASP A 134 -11.66 6.36 17.99
N THR A 135 -11.02 7.41 18.54
CA THR A 135 -9.58 7.42 18.85
C THR A 135 -9.17 6.39 19.91
N ASP A 136 -10.10 5.82 20.70
CA ASP A 136 -9.84 4.70 21.61
C ASP A 136 -9.48 3.40 20.83
N LYS A 137 -10.15 3.14 19.71
CA LYS A 137 -9.85 1.99 18.85
C LYS A 137 -8.51 2.15 18.13
N LEU A 138 -8.24 3.37 17.65
CA LEU A 138 -6.96 3.69 17.05
C LEU A 138 -5.82 3.57 18.06
N ALA A 139 -5.98 4.08 19.28
CA ALA A 139 -4.99 3.93 20.36
C ALA A 139 -4.74 2.45 20.69
N SER A 140 -5.79 1.63 20.72
CA SER A 140 -5.66 0.18 20.92
C SER A 140 -4.88 -0.49 19.81
N PHE A 141 -5.14 -0.13 18.55
CA PHE A 141 -4.38 -0.62 17.38
C PHE A 141 -2.90 -0.26 17.50
N ILE A 142 -2.58 1.02 17.70
CA ILE A 142 -1.20 1.52 17.78
C ILE A 142 -0.42 0.85 18.93
N ASN A 143 -1.07 0.64 20.08
CA ASN A 143 -0.43 -0.04 21.22
C ASN A 143 -0.24 -1.55 21.01
N THR A 144 -0.92 -2.15 20.02
CA THR A 144 -0.87 -3.59 19.76
C THR A 144 0.16 -3.96 18.70
N VAL A 145 0.33 -3.12 17.67
CA VAL A 145 1.25 -3.41 16.57
C VAL A 145 2.71 -3.41 17.02
N SER A 146 3.53 -4.26 16.39
CA SER A 146 4.94 -4.47 16.75
C SER A 146 5.93 -3.54 16.04
N PHE A 147 5.44 -2.61 15.24
CA PHE A 147 6.20 -1.64 14.45
C PHE A 147 5.77 -0.20 14.77
N PRO A 148 6.61 0.82 14.56
CA PRO A 148 6.27 2.21 14.76
C PRO A 148 5.19 2.70 13.80
N VAL A 149 4.23 3.43 14.33
CA VAL A 149 3.18 4.14 13.57
C VAL A 149 3.58 5.61 13.45
N LEU A 150 3.47 6.17 12.25
CA LEU A 150 4.03 7.48 11.93
C LEU A 150 2.96 8.49 11.53
N ALA A 151 3.08 9.74 12.05
CA ALA A 151 2.24 10.87 11.65
C ALA A 151 2.92 12.21 12.06
N ASN A 152 3.66 12.83 11.14
CA ASN A 152 4.46 14.03 11.42
C ASN A 152 3.64 15.32 11.56
N ASN A 153 2.60 15.46 10.77
CA ASN A 153 1.76 16.68 10.73
C ASN A 153 0.48 16.55 11.58
N MET A 154 0.52 15.68 12.59
CA MET A 154 -0.58 15.41 13.53
C MET A 154 -0.18 15.79 14.95
N ASP A 155 -1.08 16.46 15.68
CA ASP A 155 -0.95 16.72 17.11
C ASP A 155 -2.10 16.05 17.87
N ALA A 156 -1.78 14.98 18.57
CA ALA A 156 -2.68 14.21 19.40
C ALA A 156 -2.60 14.56 20.90
N SER A 157 -1.84 15.59 21.28
CA SER A 157 -1.55 15.93 22.68
C SER A 157 -2.78 16.27 23.53
N LYS A 158 -3.90 16.62 22.89
CA LYS A 158 -5.18 16.95 23.54
C LYS A 158 -6.19 15.81 23.49
N ASP A 159 -5.96 14.80 22.68
CA ASP A 159 -6.87 13.67 22.56
C ASP A 159 -6.77 12.76 23.80
N GLN A 160 -7.92 12.33 24.30
CA GLN A 160 -8.01 11.54 25.54
C GLN A 160 -7.25 10.23 25.47
N TYR A 161 -7.23 9.58 24.32
CA TYR A 161 -6.67 8.24 24.15
C TYR A 161 -5.30 8.27 23.49
N LEU A 162 -5.14 9.03 22.41
CA LEU A 162 -3.91 9.08 21.62
C LEU A 162 -2.77 9.84 22.30
N SER A 163 -3.07 10.77 23.22
CA SER A 163 -2.04 11.50 23.98
C SER A 163 -1.16 10.62 24.86
N ASN A 164 -1.59 9.38 25.14
CA ASN A 164 -0.90 8.43 26.02
C ASN A 164 -0.33 7.21 25.25
N VAL A 165 -0.27 7.28 23.93
CA VAL A 165 0.24 6.20 23.09
C VAL A 165 1.74 6.35 22.93
N ASP A 166 2.51 5.31 23.26
CA ASP A 166 3.99 5.33 23.19
C ASP A 166 4.55 4.96 21.80
N ASN A 167 3.73 4.39 20.90
CA ASN A 167 4.18 3.87 19.61
C ASN A 167 3.71 4.72 18.41
N LEU A 168 3.52 6.02 18.63
CA LEU A 168 3.13 7.00 17.61
C LEU A 168 4.18 8.11 17.52
N TYR A 169 4.82 8.23 16.36
CA TYR A 169 5.96 9.12 16.18
C TYR A 169 5.80 10.01 14.94
N PRO A 170 6.43 11.19 14.90
CA PRO A 170 6.50 12.00 13.68
C PRO A 170 7.39 11.33 12.62
N TYR A 171 8.43 10.64 13.05
CA TYR A 171 9.37 9.89 12.19
C TYR A 171 10.06 8.78 13.00
N GLN A 172 10.61 7.80 12.29
CA GLN A 172 11.48 6.76 12.83
C GLN A 172 12.86 6.86 12.17
N LEU A 173 13.92 6.71 12.97
CA LEU A 173 15.28 6.58 12.48
C LEU A 173 15.69 5.12 12.45
N PHE A 174 16.40 4.73 11.39
CA PHE A 174 17.01 3.42 11.23
C PHE A 174 18.51 3.58 11.00
N ALA A 175 19.31 2.83 11.75
CA ALA A 175 20.74 2.69 11.54
C ALA A 175 21.04 1.38 10.84
N PHE A 176 21.91 1.43 9.83
CA PHE A 176 22.27 0.29 8.98
C PHE A 176 23.77 0.04 9.02
N GLU A 177 24.16 -1.22 9.23
CA GLU A 177 25.51 -1.73 9.02
C GLU A 177 25.46 -2.91 8.04
N GLY A 178 25.84 -2.68 6.77
CA GLY A 178 25.59 -3.63 5.70
C GLY A 178 24.10 -3.90 5.53
N SER A 179 23.69 -5.18 5.60
CA SER A 179 22.27 -5.57 5.53
C SER A 179 21.54 -5.54 6.89
N GLU A 180 22.28 -5.40 7.97
CA GLU A 180 21.67 -5.37 9.31
C GLU A 180 21.09 -3.98 9.59
N LYS A 181 19.92 -3.95 10.23
CA LYS A 181 19.23 -2.71 10.59
C LYS A 181 18.76 -2.76 12.04
N ARG A 182 18.64 -1.58 12.63
CA ARG A 182 17.98 -1.39 13.93
C ARG A 182 17.28 -0.03 13.98
N ALA A 183 16.16 0.02 14.65
CA ALA A 183 15.51 1.28 15.00
C ALA A 183 16.33 2.00 16.08
N ILE A 184 16.50 3.32 15.92
CA ILE A 184 17.19 4.18 16.90
C ILE A 184 16.31 5.39 17.22
N THR A 185 16.53 6.01 18.38
CA THR A 185 15.77 7.19 18.83
C THR A 185 16.52 8.50 18.57
N SER A 186 17.83 8.44 18.47
CA SER A 186 18.70 9.60 18.20
C SER A 186 19.82 9.20 17.26
N VAL A 187 20.30 10.14 16.44
CA VAL A 187 21.49 9.95 15.59
C VAL A 187 22.73 9.56 16.43
N SER A 188 22.81 10.06 17.68
CA SER A 188 23.90 9.69 18.59
C SER A 188 23.89 8.22 19.03
N ASP A 189 22.83 7.49 18.76
CA ASP A 189 22.74 6.05 19.04
C ASP A 189 23.43 5.22 17.91
N ALA A 190 23.67 5.84 16.75
CA ALA A 190 24.39 5.20 15.65
C ALA A 190 25.92 5.28 15.86
N SER A 191 26.62 4.23 15.45
CA SER A 191 28.07 4.23 15.37
C SER A 191 28.57 4.96 14.12
N ASP A 192 29.87 5.31 14.07
CA ASP A 192 30.47 6.02 12.94
C ASP A 192 30.40 5.23 11.61
N ASP A 193 30.30 3.90 11.68
CA ASP A 193 30.24 3.02 10.52
C ASP A 193 28.79 2.78 10.03
N GLU A 194 27.78 3.14 10.83
CA GLU A 194 26.37 2.98 10.46
C GLU A 194 25.86 4.13 9.60
N LYS A 195 25.00 3.80 8.65
CA LYS A 195 24.26 4.78 7.82
C LYS A 195 22.89 5.02 8.42
N VAL A 196 22.52 6.28 8.63
CA VAL A 196 21.24 6.65 9.21
C VAL A 196 20.24 7.07 8.14
N VAL A 197 19.05 6.49 8.16
CA VAL A 197 17.91 6.83 7.31
C VAL A 197 16.75 7.24 8.20
N ALA A 198 16.06 8.33 7.86
CA ALA A 198 14.82 8.74 8.49
C ALA A 198 13.61 8.33 7.64
N VAL A 199 12.56 7.81 8.26
CA VAL A 199 11.24 7.59 7.66
C VAL A 199 10.25 8.52 8.36
N ILE A 200 9.73 9.53 7.65
CA ILE A 200 8.78 10.53 8.15
C ILE A 200 7.37 10.12 7.75
N GLY A 201 6.40 10.07 8.68
CA GLY A 201 5.00 9.81 8.34
C GLY A 201 4.27 11.10 7.96
N VAL A 202 3.49 11.09 6.87
CA VAL A 202 2.71 12.26 6.45
C VAL A 202 1.26 11.85 6.18
N VAL A 203 0.33 12.50 6.89
CA VAL A 203 -1.11 12.25 6.79
C VAL A 203 -1.84 13.45 6.16
N LEU A 204 -3.10 13.28 5.78
CA LEU A 204 -3.92 14.34 5.21
C LEU A 204 -4.06 15.51 6.21
N GLY A 205 -3.77 16.73 5.74
CA GLY A 205 -3.93 17.94 6.55
C GLY A 205 -5.39 18.31 6.79
N ASP A 206 -6.28 17.89 5.91
CA ASP A 206 -7.73 18.08 6.00
C ASP A 206 -8.49 16.84 6.51
N MET A 207 -7.81 15.95 7.22
CA MET A 207 -8.32 14.69 7.78
C MET A 207 -9.75 14.81 8.36
N PRO A 208 -10.10 15.83 9.18
CA PRO A 208 -11.44 15.95 9.76
C PRO A 208 -12.56 16.18 8.73
N THR A 209 -12.24 16.46 7.46
CA THR A 209 -13.24 16.62 6.40
C THR A 209 -13.66 15.27 5.79
N ILE A 210 -12.85 14.24 5.95
CA ILE A 210 -13.06 12.92 5.35
C ILE A 210 -13.21 11.79 6.38
N ALA A 211 -12.70 11.98 7.58
CA ALA A 211 -12.80 11.03 8.69
C ALA A 211 -13.52 11.66 9.88
N THR A 212 -14.46 10.94 10.48
CA THR A 212 -15.30 11.45 11.58
C THR A 212 -14.78 11.10 12.97
N GLY A 213 -13.91 10.09 13.08
CA GLY A 213 -13.37 9.57 14.36
C GLY A 213 -12.05 10.23 14.79
N THR A 214 -11.79 11.49 14.41
CA THR A 214 -10.53 12.18 14.71
C THR A 214 -10.41 12.73 16.14
N GLY A 215 -11.50 12.69 16.93
CA GLY A 215 -11.48 13.19 18.32
C GLY A 215 -10.99 14.62 18.44
N ASP A 216 -10.12 14.87 19.40
CA ASP A 216 -9.49 16.18 19.65
C ASP A 216 -8.11 16.33 18.94
N VAL A 217 -7.82 15.46 17.98
CA VAL A 217 -6.60 15.51 17.16
C VAL A 217 -6.65 16.67 16.19
N THR A 218 -5.54 17.38 16.04
CA THR A 218 -5.40 18.44 15.05
C THR A 218 -4.35 18.09 14.00
N PHE A 219 -4.56 18.56 12.78
CA PHE A 219 -3.70 18.29 11.63
C PHE A 219 -3.19 19.61 11.06
N SER A 220 -1.94 19.61 10.65
CA SER A 220 -1.29 20.79 10.04
C SER A 220 -1.00 20.55 8.56
N ASP A 221 -0.69 21.62 7.85
CA ASP A 221 -0.31 21.57 6.45
C ASP A 221 0.90 20.64 6.23
N GLN A 222 0.72 19.64 5.37
CA GLN A 222 1.69 18.57 5.16
C GLN A 222 3.02 19.07 4.58
N ILE A 223 3.01 20.06 3.69
CA ILE A 223 4.23 20.61 3.07
C ILE A 223 5.07 21.33 4.12
N THR A 224 4.42 22.20 4.88
CA THR A 224 5.08 23.01 5.92
C THR A 224 5.66 22.15 7.04
N ALA A 225 4.89 21.20 7.54
CA ALA A 225 5.32 20.32 8.61
C ALA A 225 6.47 19.40 8.17
N THR A 226 6.35 18.80 7.00
CA THR A 226 7.39 17.91 6.45
C THR A 226 8.70 18.69 6.23
N GLN A 227 8.66 19.88 5.63
CA GLN A 227 9.87 20.67 5.43
C GLN A 227 10.53 21.08 6.76
N ALA A 228 9.73 21.40 7.78
CA ALA A 228 10.26 21.72 9.11
C ALA A 228 11.00 20.53 9.73
N THR A 229 10.43 19.33 9.65
CA THR A 229 11.06 18.10 10.15
C THR A 229 12.32 17.72 9.36
N ILE A 230 12.31 17.88 8.03
CA ILE A 230 13.50 17.67 7.20
C ILE A 230 14.64 18.60 7.64
N ASN A 231 14.32 19.89 7.86
CA ASN A 231 15.33 20.87 8.30
C ASN A 231 15.92 20.50 9.66
N ASP A 232 15.09 20.07 10.61
CA ASP A 232 15.54 19.59 11.92
C ASP A 232 16.44 18.35 11.81
N LEU A 233 16.03 17.35 11.03
CA LEU A 233 16.80 16.12 10.78
C LEU A 233 18.15 16.43 10.14
N LYS A 234 18.22 17.34 9.17
CA LYS A 234 19.47 17.78 8.54
C LYS A 234 20.41 18.45 9.54
N THR A 235 19.89 19.24 10.50
CA THR A 235 20.74 19.83 11.56
C THR A 235 21.33 18.77 12.50
N LYS A 236 20.69 17.61 12.59
CA LYS A 236 21.12 16.42 13.35
C LYS A 236 22.06 15.50 12.55
N GLY A 237 22.34 15.84 11.28
CA GLY A 237 23.24 15.09 10.40
C GLY A 237 22.55 13.98 9.59
N VAL A 238 21.22 13.90 9.61
CA VAL A 238 20.47 12.94 8.74
C VAL A 238 20.32 13.54 7.35
N ASN A 239 20.78 12.84 6.34
CA ASN A 239 20.75 13.27 4.95
C ASN A 239 20.10 12.27 3.98
N LYS A 240 19.52 11.17 4.49
CA LYS A 240 18.74 10.19 3.72
C LYS A 240 17.34 10.13 4.31
N ILE A 241 16.36 10.64 3.54
CA ILE A 241 15.01 10.91 4.05
C ILE A 241 13.97 10.27 3.15
N ILE A 242 13.23 9.33 3.73
CA ILE A 242 12.05 8.70 3.16
C ILE A 242 10.81 9.35 3.77
N VAL A 243 9.84 9.70 2.97
CA VAL A 243 8.50 10.06 3.42
C VAL A 243 7.58 8.88 3.17
N LEU A 244 6.95 8.39 4.22
CA LEU A 244 5.88 7.41 4.17
C LEU A 244 4.56 8.19 4.26
N SER A 245 3.81 8.21 3.17
CA SER A 245 2.74 9.20 2.96
C SER A 245 1.38 8.53 2.76
N HIS A 246 0.33 9.19 3.29
CA HIS A 246 -1.05 8.82 2.98
C HIS A 246 -1.87 10.03 2.56
N ILE A 247 -1.43 10.73 1.50
CA ILE A 247 -2.10 11.94 0.98
C ILE A 247 -2.54 11.82 -0.48
N GLY A 248 -2.20 10.72 -1.15
CA GLY A 248 -2.51 10.43 -2.54
C GLY A 248 -1.44 10.87 -3.53
N ASN A 249 -1.30 10.11 -4.63
CA ASN A 249 -0.21 10.26 -5.61
C ASN A 249 -0.08 11.69 -6.18
N ALA A 250 -1.17 12.39 -6.42
CA ALA A 250 -1.13 13.77 -6.90
C ALA A 250 -0.55 14.72 -5.84
N ALA A 251 -0.97 14.59 -4.58
CA ALA A 251 -0.47 15.38 -3.47
C ALA A 251 0.97 15.00 -3.09
N ASP A 252 1.37 13.74 -3.25
CA ASP A 252 2.77 13.29 -3.09
C ASP A 252 3.70 14.00 -4.07
N LYS A 253 3.29 14.12 -5.34
CA LYS A 253 4.03 14.89 -6.36
C LYS A 253 4.10 16.38 -6.04
N GLU A 254 3.02 16.94 -5.49
CA GLU A 254 2.98 18.32 -5.03
C GLU A 254 3.90 18.53 -3.81
N LEU A 255 3.90 17.60 -2.84
CA LEU A 255 4.80 17.60 -1.70
C LEU A 255 6.27 17.58 -2.18
N ALA A 256 6.62 16.67 -3.08
CA ALA A 256 7.95 16.57 -3.68
C ALA A 256 8.38 17.88 -4.36
N ALA A 257 7.50 18.47 -5.18
CA ALA A 257 7.78 19.69 -5.94
C ALA A 257 7.88 20.97 -5.07
N ASN A 258 7.33 20.96 -3.86
CA ASN A 258 7.29 22.12 -2.97
C ASN A 258 8.20 22.00 -1.74
N THR A 259 8.96 20.90 -1.63
CA THR A 259 9.93 20.67 -0.55
C THR A 259 11.34 20.44 -1.10
N THR A 260 12.32 20.38 -0.21
CA THR A 260 13.71 20.02 -0.53
C THR A 260 14.22 19.00 0.47
N GLY A 261 14.93 17.98 -0.02
CA GLY A 261 15.59 16.97 0.79
C GLY A 261 14.73 15.76 1.13
N ILE A 262 13.67 15.51 0.37
CA ILE A 262 13.00 14.22 0.32
C ILE A 262 13.64 13.40 -0.79
N ASP A 263 14.13 12.20 -0.48
CA ASP A 263 14.71 11.31 -1.48
C ASP A 263 13.65 10.42 -2.10
N ILE A 264 12.76 9.85 -1.26
CA ILE A 264 11.71 8.93 -1.70
C ILE A 264 10.41 9.27 -0.97
N ILE A 265 9.28 9.19 -1.69
CA ILE A 265 7.93 9.14 -1.13
C ILE A 265 7.32 7.78 -1.44
N VAL A 266 6.97 7.05 -0.40
CA VAL A 266 6.16 5.83 -0.46
C VAL A 266 4.73 6.22 -0.12
N GLY A 267 3.85 6.25 -1.12
CA GLY A 267 2.51 6.83 -1.03
C GLY A 267 1.40 5.81 -0.74
N GLY A 268 0.19 6.35 -0.51
CA GLY A 268 -1.06 5.64 -0.33
C GLY A 268 -2.28 6.50 -0.71
N HIS A 269 -3.46 6.18 -0.20
CA HIS A 269 -4.73 6.90 -0.30
C HIS A 269 -5.43 6.88 -1.67
N SER A 270 -4.71 7.09 -2.75
CA SER A 270 -5.31 7.17 -4.10
C SER A 270 -5.45 5.81 -4.80
N HIS A 271 -4.99 4.73 -4.17
CA HIS A 271 -5.02 3.36 -4.71
C HIS A 271 -4.29 3.24 -6.05
N THR A 272 -3.28 4.06 -6.29
CA THR A 272 -2.61 4.10 -7.57
C THR A 272 -1.66 2.91 -7.73
N LEU A 273 -1.99 1.98 -8.62
CA LEU A 273 -1.03 0.99 -9.10
C LEU A 273 -0.09 1.69 -10.08
N LEU A 274 0.99 2.28 -9.54
CA LEU A 274 1.93 3.06 -10.34
C LEU A 274 2.68 2.15 -11.29
N GLY A 275 2.74 2.52 -12.57
CA GLY A 275 3.30 1.72 -13.66
C GLY A 275 2.34 1.62 -14.84
N ASP A 276 2.82 1.04 -15.94
CA ASP A 276 2.02 0.70 -17.12
C ASP A 276 1.65 -0.79 -17.09
N PHE A 277 0.39 -1.07 -16.78
CA PHE A 277 -0.20 -2.42 -16.70
C PHE A 277 -1.24 -2.66 -17.81
N THR A 278 -1.19 -1.90 -18.90
CA THR A 278 -2.16 -2.01 -20.02
C THR A 278 -2.16 -3.38 -20.68
N ASP A 279 -1.02 -4.06 -20.72
CA ASP A 279 -0.89 -5.43 -21.22
C ASP A 279 -1.58 -6.49 -20.35
N LEU A 280 -1.90 -6.14 -19.09
CA LEU A 280 -2.65 -6.96 -18.15
C LEU A 280 -4.11 -6.49 -17.97
N ASP A 281 -4.57 -5.47 -18.72
CA ASP A 281 -5.89 -4.81 -18.53
C ASP A 281 -6.07 -4.22 -17.10
N GLN A 282 -4.95 -3.75 -16.50
CA GLN A 282 -4.92 -3.13 -15.15
C GLN A 282 -4.59 -1.64 -15.19
N GLY A 283 -4.72 -1.01 -16.38
CA GLY A 283 -4.55 0.41 -16.57
C GLY A 283 -3.10 0.89 -16.73
N ASN A 284 -2.96 2.20 -16.86
CA ASN A 284 -1.67 2.88 -16.96
C ASN A 284 -1.69 4.14 -16.09
N ASN A 285 -0.88 4.13 -15.03
CA ASN A 285 -0.73 5.25 -14.11
C ASN A 285 0.66 5.91 -14.19
N GLY A 286 1.31 5.82 -15.37
CA GLY A 286 2.62 6.39 -15.61
C GLY A 286 3.76 5.39 -15.46
N ILE A 287 4.90 5.86 -15.02
CA ILE A 287 6.09 5.02 -14.79
C ILE A 287 6.31 4.76 -13.30
N TYR A 288 6.78 3.57 -12.99
CA TYR A 288 7.30 3.24 -11.66
C TYR A 288 8.85 3.20 -11.77
N ALA A 289 9.61 3.89 -10.94
CA ALA A 289 9.28 4.93 -10.00
C ALA A 289 9.30 6.31 -10.68
N GLU A 290 8.44 7.22 -10.26
CA GLU A 290 8.36 8.54 -10.88
C GLU A 290 9.31 9.54 -10.22
N MET A 291 10.14 10.22 -11.01
CA MET A 291 11.15 11.16 -10.52
C MET A 291 10.68 12.61 -10.62
N ILE A 292 10.29 13.21 -9.51
CA ILE A 292 9.75 14.57 -9.42
C ILE A 292 10.84 15.57 -9.03
N PRO A 293 11.06 16.64 -9.82
CA PRO A 293 12.00 17.70 -9.43
C PRO A 293 11.57 18.38 -8.13
N GLN A 294 12.47 18.49 -7.16
CA GLN A 294 12.25 19.22 -5.91
C GLN A 294 12.11 20.72 -6.14
N LYS A 295 11.70 21.46 -5.09
CA LYS A 295 11.48 22.92 -5.13
C LYS A 295 12.68 23.71 -5.66
N ASP A 296 13.88 23.30 -5.33
CA ASP A 296 15.14 23.93 -5.79
C ASP A 296 15.52 23.55 -7.22
N LYS A 297 14.88 22.54 -7.81
CA LYS A 297 15.13 21.97 -9.14
C LYS A 297 16.56 21.42 -9.32
N VAL A 298 17.27 21.17 -8.23
CA VAL A 298 18.61 20.58 -8.22
C VAL A 298 18.50 19.06 -8.04
N GLN A 299 17.75 18.64 -7.03
CA GLN A 299 17.51 17.25 -6.73
C GLN A 299 16.13 16.80 -7.23
N LYS A 300 15.91 15.49 -7.23
CA LYS A 300 14.61 14.88 -7.52
C LYS A 300 14.20 13.99 -6.37
N THR A 301 12.91 13.85 -6.18
CA THR A 301 12.29 12.89 -5.26
C THR A 301 11.71 11.74 -6.08
N CYS A 302 11.99 10.53 -5.67
CA CYS A 302 11.37 9.33 -6.20
C CYS A 302 9.99 9.13 -5.56
N VAL A 303 8.93 8.89 -6.35
CA VAL A 303 7.57 8.64 -5.86
C VAL A 303 7.12 7.26 -6.30
N VAL A 304 6.66 6.45 -5.33
CA VAL A 304 6.17 5.08 -5.54
C VAL A 304 4.84 4.85 -4.80
N GLN A 305 3.97 4.00 -5.36
CA GLN A 305 2.72 3.55 -4.73
C GLN A 305 2.29 2.20 -5.33
N ALA A 306 1.71 1.28 -4.54
CA ALA A 306 1.50 -0.13 -4.88
C ALA A 306 0.03 -0.57 -4.97
N GLY A 307 -0.84 0.28 -5.48
CA GLY A 307 -2.26 -0.08 -5.70
C GLY A 307 -3.06 -0.15 -4.42
N GLN A 308 -3.79 -1.26 -4.22
CA GLN A 308 -4.72 -1.45 -3.10
C GLN A 308 -4.93 -2.93 -2.77
N TYR A 309 -5.68 -3.21 -1.68
CA TYR A 309 -6.28 -4.51 -1.32
C TYR A 309 -5.29 -5.67 -1.20
N ALA A 310 -4.02 -5.36 -0.93
CA ALA A 310 -2.94 -6.35 -0.89
C ALA A 310 -2.72 -7.10 -2.22
N GLU A 311 -3.24 -6.59 -3.35
CA GLU A 311 -3.16 -7.22 -4.67
C GLU A 311 -1.76 -7.17 -5.27
N ALA A 312 -0.98 -6.16 -4.89
CA ALA A 312 0.38 -5.91 -5.38
C ALA A 312 1.36 -5.62 -4.23
N ILE A 313 2.63 -5.80 -4.52
CA ILE A 313 3.74 -5.33 -3.70
C ILE A 313 4.68 -4.49 -4.57
N GLY A 314 5.12 -3.35 -4.07
CA GLY A 314 6.18 -2.56 -4.67
C GLY A 314 7.54 -2.97 -4.13
N ASP A 315 8.53 -2.98 -5.00
CA ASP A 315 9.91 -3.30 -4.70
C ASP A 315 10.82 -2.33 -5.45
N VAL A 316 11.60 -1.52 -4.73
CA VAL A 316 12.43 -0.46 -5.31
C VAL A 316 13.80 -0.42 -4.68
N ASP A 317 14.82 -0.39 -5.52
CA ASP A 317 16.22 -0.19 -5.14
C ASP A 317 16.59 1.29 -5.30
N VAL A 318 17.11 1.88 -4.24
CA VAL A 318 17.58 3.25 -4.22
C VAL A 318 19.06 3.32 -3.87
N SER A 319 19.75 4.26 -4.47
CA SER A 319 21.16 4.48 -4.16
C SER A 319 21.45 5.94 -3.86
N PHE A 320 22.39 6.18 -2.94
CA PHE A 320 22.75 7.48 -2.44
C PHE A 320 24.25 7.72 -2.60
N ASP A 321 24.64 8.96 -2.85
CA ASP A 321 26.03 9.39 -2.76
C ASP A 321 26.46 9.64 -1.30
N ILE A 322 27.73 9.96 -1.09
CA ILE A 322 28.29 10.25 0.24
C ILE A 322 27.62 11.45 0.94
N ASN A 323 27.00 12.36 0.19
CA ASN A 323 26.28 13.50 0.74
C ASN A 323 24.81 13.19 1.04
N GLY A 324 24.35 11.97 0.73
CA GLY A 324 22.97 11.53 0.86
C GLY A 324 22.07 11.94 -0.31
N ASN A 325 22.62 12.41 -1.43
CA ASN A 325 21.81 12.70 -2.61
C ASN A 325 21.38 11.40 -3.30
N LEU A 326 20.14 11.35 -3.74
CA LEU A 326 19.61 10.22 -4.51
C LEU A 326 20.29 10.14 -5.88
N LEU A 327 20.91 9.00 -6.18
CA LEU A 327 21.56 8.70 -7.45
C LEU A 327 20.64 7.91 -8.39
N SER A 328 19.95 6.92 -7.86
CA SER A 328 19.02 6.08 -8.63
C SER A 328 17.82 5.64 -7.78
N CYS A 329 16.72 5.37 -8.47
CA CYS A 329 15.51 4.79 -7.91
C CYS A 329 14.89 3.91 -9.00
N VAL A 330 15.00 2.59 -8.86
CA VAL A 330 14.62 1.62 -9.89
C VAL A 330 13.90 0.45 -9.26
N GLY A 331 12.78 0.07 -9.83
CA GLY A 331 12.00 -1.05 -9.32
C GLY A 331 10.71 -1.24 -10.10
N ASN A 332 9.77 -1.98 -9.52
CA ASN A 332 8.45 -2.20 -10.11
C ASN A 332 7.41 -2.56 -9.05
N ASN A 333 6.14 -2.42 -9.43
CA ASN A 333 5.03 -3.09 -8.76
C ASN A 333 4.81 -4.47 -9.39
N THR A 334 4.49 -5.46 -8.56
CA THR A 334 4.17 -6.82 -9.00
C THR A 334 2.83 -7.25 -8.43
N LEU A 335 1.89 -7.61 -9.31
CA LEU A 335 0.61 -8.22 -8.94
C LEU A 335 0.83 -9.66 -8.46
N LEU A 336 0.17 -10.04 -7.36
CA LEU A 336 0.35 -11.31 -6.69
C LEU A 336 -0.80 -12.27 -7.02
N SER A 337 -0.64 -13.10 -8.03
CA SER A 337 -1.66 -14.06 -8.49
C SER A 337 -1.60 -15.38 -7.72
N ASN A 338 -2.76 -16.03 -7.54
CA ASN A 338 -2.81 -17.47 -7.27
C ASN A 338 -2.43 -18.28 -8.54
N ASP A 339 -2.45 -19.60 -8.45
CA ASP A 339 -2.17 -20.51 -9.55
C ASP A 339 -3.43 -21.21 -10.11
N GLU A 340 -4.61 -20.69 -9.75
CA GLU A 340 -5.91 -21.14 -10.24
C GLU A 340 -6.48 -20.14 -11.24
N PHE A 341 -6.70 -20.60 -12.46
CA PHE A 341 -7.15 -19.76 -13.58
C PHE A 341 -8.45 -20.28 -14.15
N TYR A 342 -9.32 -19.35 -14.57
CA TYR A 342 -10.67 -19.68 -15.07
C TYR A 342 -10.94 -18.94 -16.39
N HIS A 343 -11.82 -19.55 -17.22
CA HIS A 343 -12.26 -18.99 -18.49
C HIS A 343 -13.35 -17.95 -18.35
N ASP A 344 -14.04 -17.91 -17.18
CA ASP A 344 -15.22 -17.09 -16.95
C ASP A 344 -15.20 -16.44 -15.56
N SER A 345 -15.96 -15.34 -15.41
CA SER A 345 -16.05 -14.55 -14.18
C SER A 345 -16.70 -15.30 -13.01
N HIS A 346 -17.57 -16.28 -13.32
CA HIS A 346 -18.23 -17.11 -12.29
C HIS A 346 -17.34 -18.23 -11.77
N ARG A 347 -16.16 -18.43 -12.38
CA ARG A 347 -15.19 -19.47 -12.04
C ARG A 347 -15.74 -20.90 -12.10
N GLU A 348 -16.66 -21.13 -13.06
CA GLU A 348 -17.24 -22.44 -13.28
C GLU A 348 -16.36 -23.34 -14.19
N HIS A 349 -15.54 -22.74 -15.03
CA HIS A 349 -14.70 -23.42 -16.03
C HIS A 349 -13.22 -23.17 -15.76
N GLN A 350 -12.64 -23.98 -14.88
CA GLN A 350 -11.22 -23.92 -14.56
C GLN A 350 -10.35 -24.26 -15.79
N MET A 351 -9.29 -23.49 -16.00
CA MET A 351 -8.29 -23.77 -17.02
C MET A 351 -7.39 -24.93 -16.60
N MET A 352 -7.26 -25.93 -17.46
CA MET A 352 -6.51 -27.15 -17.18
C MET A 352 -5.49 -27.42 -18.28
N SER A 353 -4.47 -28.23 -17.96
CA SER A 353 -3.44 -28.69 -18.90
C SER A 353 -2.82 -27.55 -19.72
N SER A 354 -2.94 -27.57 -21.06
CA SER A 354 -2.29 -26.59 -21.94
C SER A 354 -2.72 -25.15 -21.69
N ASP A 355 -3.99 -24.91 -21.34
CA ASP A 355 -4.48 -23.54 -21.10
C ASP A 355 -3.84 -22.96 -19.82
N LYS A 356 -3.71 -23.77 -18.76
CA LYS A 356 -2.99 -23.38 -17.56
C LYS A 356 -1.49 -23.17 -17.81
N ASP A 357 -0.88 -24.07 -18.61
CA ASP A 357 0.54 -23.98 -18.98
C ASP A 357 0.83 -22.70 -19.77
N ASP A 358 -0.08 -22.31 -20.67
CA ASP A 358 0.03 -21.07 -21.44
C ASP A 358 -0.03 -19.84 -20.54
N VAL A 359 -0.96 -19.79 -19.58
CA VAL A 359 -1.08 -18.70 -18.58
C VAL A 359 0.16 -18.63 -17.70
N THR A 360 0.61 -19.77 -17.18
CA THR A 360 1.82 -19.84 -16.34
C THR A 360 3.05 -19.36 -17.10
N SER A 361 3.19 -19.79 -18.37
CA SER A 361 4.29 -19.34 -19.23
C SER A 361 4.24 -17.83 -19.52
N PHE A 362 3.04 -17.26 -19.70
CA PHE A 362 2.88 -15.83 -19.87
C PHE A 362 3.33 -15.08 -18.60
N ILE A 363 2.84 -15.49 -17.43
CA ILE A 363 3.20 -14.87 -16.13
C ILE A 363 4.71 -15.00 -15.90
N ASP A 364 5.31 -16.15 -16.18
CA ASP A 364 6.75 -16.40 -15.99
C ASP A 364 7.65 -15.49 -16.84
N ASN A 365 7.12 -14.92 -17.93
CA ASN A 365 7.83 -13.99 -18.81
C ASN A 365 7.38 -12.53 -18.64
N ASN A 366 6.57 -12.22 -17.63
CA ASN A 366 6.07 -10.88 -17.32
C ASN A 366 6.56 -10.46 -15.93
N ASP A 367 7.18 -9.30 -15.82
CA ASP A 367 7.74 -8.76 -14.57
C ASP A 367 6.71 -8.03 -13.67
N LYS A 368 5.49 -7.80 -14.21
CA LYS A 368 4.42 -7.07 -13.54
C LYS A 368 3.44 -7.97 -12.78
N ILE A 369 3.52 -9.27 -12.95
CA ILE A 369 2.65 -10.26 -12.33
C ILE A 369 3.45 -11.51 -11.97
N THR A 370 3.16 -12.12 -10.83
CA THR A 370 3.81 -13.36 -10.40
C THR A 370 2.81 -14.30 -9.75
N ILE A 371 2.97 -15.60 -9.98
CA ILE A 371 2.27 -16.61 -9.18
C ILE A 371 2.99 -16.70 -7.82
N LYS A 372 2.24 -16.57 -6.75
CA LYS A 372 2.76 -16.64 -5.40
C LYS A 372 1.88 -17.54 -4.53
N ASP A 373 2.51 -18.47 -3.83
CA ASP A 373 1.83 -19.25 -2.79
C ASP A 373 1.46 -18.39 -1.58
N GLU A 374 0.52 -18.85 -0.78
CA GLU A 374 0.22 -18.25 0.51
C GLU A 374 1.19 -18.71 1.59
N ASP A 375 1.49 -17.85 2.56
CA ASP A 375 2.09 -18.25 3.82
C ASP A 375 1.09 -19.10 4.60
N ILE A 376 1.47 -20.32 4.90
CA ILE A 376 0.56 -21.34 5.48
C ILE A 376 0.21 -21.04 6.94
N ASP A 377 1.13 -20.44 7.68
CA ASP A 377 0.93 -20.15 9.09
C ASP A 377 -0.04 -18.97 9.26
N LEU A 378 0.13 -17.92 8.45
CA LEU A 378 -0.78 -16.76 8.45
C LEU A 378 -2.17 -17.16 7.92
N ARG A 379 -2.26 -17.98 6.86
CA ARG A 379 -3.53 -18.55 6.36
C ARG A 379 -4.24 -19.34 7.46
N THR A 380 -3.53 -20.25 8.12
CA THR A 380 -4.08 -21.05 9.22
C THR A 380 -4.59 -20.17 10.36
N ARG A 381 -3.89 -19.09 10.69
CA ARG A 381 -4.32 -18.13 11.72
C ARG A 381 -5.61 -17.42 11.34
N ILE A 382 -5.72 -16.94 10.10
CA ILE A 382 -6.94 -16.29 9.59
C ILE A 382 -8.11 -17.26 9.64
N ASP A 383 -7.95 -18.46 9.11
CA ASP A 383 -8.99 -19.48 9.01
C ASP A 383 -9.46 -19.99 10.39
N ALA A 384 -8.54 -20.12 11.35
CA ALA A 384 -8.88 -20.56 12.69
C ALA A 384 -9.45 -19.47 13.60
N THR A 385 -9.00 -18.22 13.45
CA THR A 385 -9.31 -17.17 14.41
C THR A 385 -10.40 -16.22 13.95
N TYR A 386 -10.37 -15.81 12.68
CA TYR A 386 -11.21 -14.72 12.17
C TYR A 386 -12.33 -15.19 11.24
N LYS A 387 -12.07 -16.18 10.39
CA LYS A 387 -13.01 -16.68 9.40
C LYS A 387 -14.28 -17.29 10.00
N PRO A 388 -14.26 -18.03 11.13
CA PRO A 388 -15.47 -18.59 11.72
C PRO A 388 -16.50 -17.52 12.13
N ALA A 389 -16.06 -16.38 12.64
CA ALA A 389 -16.95 -15.27 12.98
C ALA A 389 -17.52 -14.61 11.72
N LEU A 390 -16.73 -14.51 10.65
CA LEU A 390 -17.16 -14.00 9.35
C LEU A 390 -18.25 -14.91 8.74
N GLU A 391 -18.02 -16.22 8.70
CA GLU A 391 -18.96 -17.22 8.18
C GLU A 391 -20.25 -17.23 8.99
N ALA A 392 -20.16 -17.15 10.32
CA ALA A 392 -21.35 -17.10 11.19
C ALA A 392 -22.18 -15.83 10.98
N ALA A 393 -21.55 -14.70 10.65
CA ALA A 393 -22.25 -13.43 10.45
C ALA A 393 -22.80 -13.24 9.03
N TYR A 394 -22.10 -13.76 8.02
CA TYR A 394 -22.35 -13.44 6.60
C TYR A 394 -22.38 -14.68 5.67
N GLY A 395 -22.28 -15.89 6.22
CA GLY A 395 -22.24 -17.12 5.41
C GLY A 395 -23.58 -17.56 4.82
N ASP A 396 -24.72 -17.01 5.28
CA ASP A 396 -26.02 -17.37 4.77
C ASP A 396 -26.30 -16.70 3.41
N VAL A 397 -26.66 -17.51 2.41
CA VAL A 397 -27.13 -17.01 1.11
C VAL A 397 -28.53 -16.42 1.28
N VAL A 398 -28.63 -15.09 1.19
CA VAL A 398 -29.91 -14.36 1.35
C VAL A 398 -30.65 -14.13 0.04
N ALA A 399 -29.93 -14.13 -1.08
CA ALA A 399 -30.48 -13.97 -2.43
C ALA A 399 -29.48 -14.46 -3.48
N ALA A 400 -29.95 -14.66 -4.72
CA ALA A 400 -29.10 -14.92 -5.87
C ALA A 400 -29.21 -13.73 -6.86
N ALA A 401 -28.10 -13.29 -7.40
CA ALA A 401 -28.04 -12.37 -8.52
C ALA A 401 -27.85 -13.18 -9.81
N PRO A 402 -28.84 -13.20 -10.74
CA PRO A 402 -28.72 -14.01 -11.96
C PRO A 402 -27.71 -13.43 -12.95
N THR A 403 -27.32 -12.18 -12.76
CA THR A 403 -26.30 -11.47 -13.52
C THR A 403 -25.53 -10.58 -12.56
N GLU A 404 -24.29 -10.29 -12.90
CA GLU A 404 -23.47 -9.31 -12.17
C GLU A 404 -24.20 -7.97 -12.06
N ILE A 405 -24.16 -7.35 -10.88
CA ILE A 405 -24.70 -6.02 -10.61
C ILE A 405 -23.49 -5.10 -10.34
N GLY A 406 -23.14 -4.32 -11.34
CA GLY A 406 -21.90 -3.56 -11.38
C GLY A 406 -21.85 -2.35 -10.45
N HIS A 407 -20.67 -2.05 -9.96
CA HIS A 407 -20.39 -0.82 -9.23
C HIS A 407 -19.23 -0.04 -9.86
N GLU A 408 -19.52 1.11 -10.45
CA GLU A 408 -18.51 2.03 -10.90
C GLU A 408 -18.38 3.20 -9.92
N ARG A 409 -17.27 3.25 -9.20
CA ARG A 409 -17.04 4.24 -8.15
C ARG A 409 -16.87 5.67 -8.69
N ARG A 410 -16.22 5.79 -9.88
CA ARG A 410 -15.94 7.07 -10.53
C ARG A 410 -16.37 7.01 -11.99
N PRO A 411 -17.67 7.16 -12.28
CA PRO A 411 -18.18 7.01 -13.64
C PRO A 411 -17.52 7.96 -14.63
N GLY A 412 -16.96 7.41 -15.69
CA GLY A 412 -16.31 8.13 -16.77
C GLY A 412 -14.83 8.47 -16.55
N ASP A 413 -14.25 8.18 -15.39
CA ASP A 413 -12.81 8.33 -15.16
C ASP A 413 -12.05 7.24 -15.95
N ALA A 414 -10.94 7.63 -16.58
CA ALA A 414 -10.06 6.73 -17.34
C ALA A 414 -10.79 5.78 -18.32
N GLY A 415 -11.97 6.19 -18.82
CA GLY A 415 -12.76 5.40 -19.77
C GLY A 415 -13.75 4.42 -19.14
N THR A 416 -13.94 4.45 -17.82
CA THR A 416 -14.93 3.64 -17.11
C THR A 416 -16.36 3.93 -17.58
N ASP A 417 -17.30 3.00 -17.25
CA ASP A 417 -18.71 3.15 -17.57
C ASP A 417 -19.28 4.42 -16.94
N LYS A 418 -19.89 5.27 -17.76
CA LYS A 418 -20.54 6.52 -17.35
C LYS A 418 -21.87 6.31 -16.65
N HIS A 419 -22.41 5.09 -16.69
CA HIS A 419 -23.67 4.74 -16.06
C HIS A 419 -23.57 4.82 -14.53
N GLY A 420 -22.45 4.45 -13.96
CA GLY A 420 -22.20 4.46 -12.53
C GLY A 420 -22.52 3.11 -11.87
N SER A 421 -23.08 3.17 -10.66
CA SER A 421 -23.29 2.00 -9.83
C SER A 421 -24.74 1.51 -9.88
N ASP A 422 -24.96 0.27 -10.23
CA ASP A 422 -26.25 -0.42 -10.07
C ASP A 422 -26.46 -0.94 -8.64
N VAL A 423 -25.37 -1.19 -7.91
CA VAL A 423 -25.38 -1.59 -6.50
C VAL A 423 -25.84 -0.46 -5.58
N ALA A 424 -25.39 0.78 -5.79
CA ALA A 424 -25.70 1.91 -4.91
C ALA A 424 -27.20 2.22 -4.79
N PRO A 425 -28.02 2.20 -5.85
CA PRO A 425 -29.48 2.33 -5.75
C PRO A 425 -30.13 1.22 -4.92
N MET A 426 -29.66 0.00 -5.01
CA MET A 426 -30.16 -1.13 -4.20
C MET A 426 -29.90 -0.91 -2.71
N ILE A 427 -28.69 -0.46 -2.36
CA ILE A 427 -28.33 -0.12 -0.98
C ILE A 427 -29.21 1.04 -0.48
N ALA A 428 -29.35 2.12 -1.27
CA ALA A 428 -30.19 3.26 -0.90
C ALA A 428 -31.65 2.85 -0.68
N GLN A 429 -32.19 1.99 -1.52
CA GLN A 429 -33.57 1.43 -1.34
C GLN A 429 -33.66 0.59 -0.07
N GLY A 430 -32.65 -0.24 0.20
CA GLY A 430 -32.57 -1.03 1.43
C GLY A 430 -32.55 -0.14 2.68
N MET A 431 -31.79 0.95 2.66
CA MET A 431 -31.77 1.95 3.76
C MET A 431 -33.13 2.62 3.96
N ILE A 432 -33.81 3.01 2.87
CA ILE A 432 -35.17 3.59 2.94
C ILE A 432 -36.13 2.56 3.56
N TYR A 433 -36.12 1.32 3.08
CA TYR A 433 -36.95 0.24 3.58
C TYR A 433 -36.69 0.01 5.08
N TRP A 434 -35.44 -0.17 5.47
CA TRP A 434 -35.04 -0.37 6.86
C TRP A 434 -35.49 0.77 7.76
N ALA A 435 -35.22 2.02 7.39
CA ALA A 435 -35.58 3.19 8.17
C ALA A 435 -37.10 3.30 8.39
N ASN A 436 -37.90 2.95 7.39
CA ASN A 436 -39.36 2.97 7.52
C ASN A 436 -39.89 1.81 8.38
N GLN A 437 -39.16 0.70 8.51
CA GLN A 437 -39.48 -0.40 9.45
C GLN A 437 -39.08 -0.07 10.90
N GLN A 438 -38.06 0.76 11.12
CA GLN A 438 -37.47 1.05 12.43
C GLN A 438 -38.08 2.26 13.16
N SER A 439 -39.33 2.53 12.95
CA SER A 439 -40.06 3.57 13.70
C SER A 439 -39.61 5.03 13.39
N VAL A 440 -38.79 5.28 12.38
CA VAL A 440 -38.41 6.65 11.98
C VAL A 440 -39.66 7.46 11.66
N ALA A 441 -40.65 6.87 10.99
CA ALA A 441 -41.94 7.48 10.72
C ALA A 441 -42.71 7.85 12.02
N THR A 442 -42.58 7.02 13.06
CA THR A 442 -43.21 7.28 14.37
C THR A 442 -42.59 8.48 15.07
N VAL A 443 -41.27 8.63 14.99
CA VAL A 443 -40.53 9.74 15.61
C VAL A 443 -40.70 11.03 14.84
N THR A 444 -40.63 10.95 13.49
CA THR A 444 -40.62 12.14 12.62
C THR A 444 -42.00 12.53 12.08
N GLY A 445 -42.98 11.62 12.16
CA GLY A 445 -44.30 11.73 11.55
C GLY A 445 -44.27 11.64 10.00
N LYS A 446 -43.14 11.21 9.42
CA LYS A 446 -42.93 11.11 7.95
C LYS A 446 -42.15 9.86 7.60
N ASN A 447 -42.49 9.24 6.48
CA ASN A 447 -41.70 8.17 5.89
C ASN A 447 -40.47 8.75 5.20
N VAL A 448 -39.36 8.01 5.27
CA VAL A 448 -38.13 8.29 4.49
C VAL A 448 -38.41 7.97 3.01
N GLN A 449 -38.12 8.91 2.12
CA GLN A 449 -38.37 8.79 0.68
C GLN A 449 -37.08 8.86 -0.15
N ILE A 450 -35.99 9.35 0.43
CA ILE A 450 -34.71 9.54 -0.26
C ILE A 450 -33.63 8.87 0.57
N GLY A 451 -32.83 8.02 -0.07
CA GLY A 451 -31.59 7.44 0.45
C GLY A 451 -30.41 7.97 -0.37
N LEU A 452 -29.32 8.30 0.31
CA LEU A 452 -28.06 8.71 -0.31
C LEU A 452 -26.96 7.76 0.15
N VAL A 453 -26.18 7.27 -0.80
CA VAL A 453 -25.01 6.41 -0.57
C VAL A 453 -23.82 7.05 -1.26
N GLY A 454 -22.76 7.29 -0.51
CA GLY A 454 -21.48 7.72 -1.09
C GLY A 454 -20.83 6.58 -1.89
N ALA A 455 -20.32 6.88 -3.08
CA ALA A 455 -19.69 5.86 -3.94
C ALA A 455 -18.54 5.13 -3.23
N GLY A 456 -17.78 5.82 -2.37
CA GLY A 456 -16.73 5.21 -1.56
C GLY A 456 -17.21 4.22 -0.49
N GLY A 457 -18.50 4.23 -0.12
CA GLY A 457 -19.10 3.27 0.79
C GLY A 457 -19.52 1.95 0.14
N VAL A 458 -19.52 1.89 -1.19
CA VAL A 458 -19.73 0.67 -1.97
C VAL A 458 -18.37 0.19 -2.45
N ARG A 459 -17.97 -1.03 -2.14
CA ARG A 459 -16.59 -1.49 -2.32
C ARG A 459 -16.42 -2.54 -3.41
N THR A 460 -17.52 -3.15 -3.88
CA THR A 460 -17.47 -4.21 -4.88
C THR A 460 -18.80 -4.33 -5.63
N ASP A 461 -18.76 -5.04 -6.73
CA ASP A 461 -19.92 -5.54 -7.47
C ASP A 461 -20.61 -6.65 -6.70
N ILE A 462 -21.84 -6.99 -7.09
CA ILE A 462 -22.53 -8.21 -6.67
C ILE A 462 -22.47 -9.19 -7.84
N ALA A 463 -21.68 -10.25 -7.68
CA ALA A 463 -21.49 -11.30 -8.70
C ALA A 463 -22.11 -12.62 -8.30
#